data_dd2ef595ac06ab6e0c29dcbb383b59e0
#
_entry.id   dd2ef595ac06ab6e0c29dcbb383b59e0
#
_cell.length_a   1.000
_cell.length_b   1.000
_cell.length_c   1.000
_cell.angle_alpha   90.00
_cell.angle_beta   90.00
_cell.angle_gamma   90.00
#
_symmetry.space_group_name_H-M   'P 1'
#
loop_
_entity.id
_entity.type
_entity.pdbx_description
1 polymer ?
#
loop_
_entity_poly.entity_id
_entity_poly.type
_entity_poly.pdbx_seq_one_letter_code
_entity_poly.pdbx_strand_id
1 'polypeptide(L)'
;MTANWVPAQTSYGPNSGRILDTARGILIGLRRCPSGTALNELHCAAIRHRIPVFAMAWALVHLAGNGEMTSGFLDAQSAARDEWGQLFAGSAVVTC
;
A
#
# COMPACT_ATOMS: atom_id res chain seq x y z
N MET A 1 22.63 17.07 14.01
CA MET A 1 22.70 16.39 13.10
C MET A 1 21.74 15.25 12.89
N THR A 2 22.14 14.21 12.85
CA THR A 2 21.29 13.13 12.46
C THR A 2 20.16 12.87 13.40
N ALA A 3 20.27 13.34 14.61
CA ALA A 3 19.27 13.03 15.61
C ALA A 3 17.90 13.54 15.25
N ASN A 4 17.84 14.58 14.48
CA ASN A 4 16.56 15.14 14.17
C ASN A 4 15.66 14.25 13.42
N TRP A 5 16.15 13.61 12.43
CA TRP A 5 15.27 12.83 11.59
C TRP A 5 15.07 11.44 12.14
N VAL A 6 15.93 11.01 13.03
CA VAL A 6 15.76 9.68 13.60
C VAL A 6 14.45 9.56 14.39
N PRO A 7 14.10 10.51 15.26
CA PRO A 7 12.85 10.40 15.97
C PRO A 7 11.64 10.31 15.06
N ALA A 8 11.66 11.04 13.96
CA ALA A 8 10.54 10.99 13.05
C ALA A 8 10.36 9.59 12.49
N GLN A 9 11.45 8.94 12.20
CA GLN A 9 11.37 7.60 11.68
C GLN A 9 10.86 6.62 12.70
N THR A 10 11.29 6.78 13.94
CA THR A 10 10.88 5.84 14.95
C THR A 10 9.41 5.93 15.27
N SER A 11 8.77 7.05 14.99
CA SER A 11 7.35 7.18 15.23
C SER A 11 6.53 6.13 14.51
N TYR A 12 6.96 5.77 13.32
CA TYR A 12 6.22 4.81 12.50
C TYR A 12 7.01 3.55 12.24
N GLY A 13 8.23 3.49 12.75
CA GLY A 13 9.11 2.38 12.47
C GLY A 13 9.97 2.65 11.25
N PRO A 14 11.08 1.96 11.16
CA PRO A 14 12.07 2.25 10.13
C PRO A 14 11.60 1.98 8.71
N ASN A 15 10.58 1.15 8.54
CA ASN A 15 10.14 0.76 7.21
C ASN A 15 8.91 1.49 6.73
N SER A 16 8.37 2.41 7.51
CA SER A 16 7.09 3.01 7.12
C SER A 16 7.20 3.83 5.84
N GLY A 17 8.30 4.57 5.66
CA GLY A 17 8.51 5.31 4.43
C GLY A 17 8.66 4.40 3.23
N ARG A 18 9.35 3.29 3.42
CA ARG A 18 9.53 2.32 2.34
C ARG A 18 8.23 1.66 1.97
N ILE A 19 7.39 1.38 2.94
CA ILE A 19 6.10 0.76 2.66
C ILE A 19 5.27 1.69 1.78
N LEU A 20 5.25 2.98 2.10
CA LEU A 20 4.52 3.93 1.28
C LEU A 20 5.09 4.01 -0.13
N ASP A 21 6.40 4.07 -0.24
CA ASP A 21 7.03 4.14 -1.54
C ASP A 21 6.78 2.89 -2.34
N THR A 22 6.84 1.74 -1.70
CA THR A 22 6.60 0.46 -2.37
C THR A 22 5.16 0.39 -2.87
N ALA A 23 4.21 0.76 -2.02
CA ALA A 23 2.80 0.73 -2.41
C ALA A 23 2.54 1.68 -3.56
N ARG A 24 3.13 2.87 -3.50
CA ARG A 24 3.00 3.85 -4.58
C ARG A 24 3.55 3.29 -5.88
N GLY A 25 4.72 2.63 -5.82
CA GLY A 25 5.31 2.01 -6.99
C GLY A 25 4.42 0.94 -7.59
N ILE A 26 3.77 0.15 -6.75
CA ILE A 26 2.84 -0.87 -7.21
C ILE A 26 1.70 -0.23 -7.99
N LEU A 27 1.14 0.84 -7.45
CA LEU A 27 0.03 1.52 -8.13
C LEU A 27 0.48 2.18 -9.43
N ILE A 28 1.68 2.73 -9.45
CA ILE A 28 2.22 3.29 -10.68
C ILE A 28 2.23 2.22 -11.76
N GLY A 29 2.70 1.04 -11.41
CA GLY A 29 2.77 -0.07 -12.36
C GLY A 29 1.41 -0.57 -12.80
N LEU A 30 0.49 -0.72 -11.85
CA LEU A 30 -0.84 -1.25 -12.17
C LEU A 30 -1.70 -0.27 -12.95
N ARG A 31 -1.65 1.01 -12.56
CA ARG A 31 -2.50 2.03 -13.16
C ARG A 31 -1.82 2.77 -14.28
N ARG A 32 -0.50 2.63 -14.41
CA ARG A 32 0.26 3.37 -15.39
C ARG A 32 0.07 4.87 -15.22
N CYS A 33 0.22 5.33 -13.99
CA CYS A 33 -0.06 6.72 -13.65
C CYS A 33 1.17 7.37 -13.03
N PRO A 34 1.20 8.70 -12.97
CA PRO A 34 2.30 9.39 -12.30
C PRO A 34 2.31 9.13 -10.81
N SER A 35 3.48 9.34 -10.21
CA SER A 35 3.68 9.10 -8.79
C SER A 35 2.70 9.86 -7.91
N GLY A 36 2.43 11.11 -8.23
CA GLY A 36 1.48 11.89 -7.43
C GLY A 36 0.08 11.33 -7.47
N THR A 37 -0.34 10.86 -8.62
CA THR A 37 -1.65 10.24 -8.76
C THR A 37 -1.73 8.95 -7.95
N ALA A 38 -0.68 8.15 -8.00
CA ALA A 38 -0.65 6.91 -7.24
C ALA A 38 -0.74 7.16 -5.75
N LEU A 39 0.01 8.13 -5.26
CA LEU A 39 -0.03 8.46 -3.84
C LEU A 39 -1.41 8.97 -3.45
N ASN A 40 -2.01 9.78 -4.29
CA ASN A 40 -3.34 10.29 -4.03
C ASN A 40 -4.37 9.15 -3.98
N GLU A 41 -4.26 8.20 -4.86
CA GLU A 41 -5.16 7.06 -4.85
C GLU A 41 -5.04 6.28 -3.55
N LEU A 42 -3.81 6.09 -3.07
CA LEU A 42 -3.58 5.39 -1.82
C LEU A 42 -4.22 6.13 -0.65
N HIS A 43 -4.03 7.43 -0.59
CA HIS A 43 -4.62 8.23 0.47
C HIS A 43 -6.14 8.23 0.41
N CYS A 44 -6.68 8.36 -0.77
CA CYS A 44 -8.14 8.36 -0.92
C CYS A 44 -8.74 7.03 -0.52
N ALA A 45 -8.11 5.93 -0.87
CA ALA A 45 -8.58 4.62 -0.46
C ALA A 45 -8.55 4.47 1.05
N ALA A 46 -7.46 4.95 1.67
CA ALA A 46 -7.35 4.87 3.12
C ALA A 46 -8.46 5.66 3.80
N ILE A 47 -8.74 6.86 3.30
CA ILE A 47 -9.78 7.68 3.86
C ILE A 47 -11.15 7.03 3.66
N ARG A 48 -11.38 6.50 2.48
CA ARG A 48 -12.65 5.87 2.14
C ARG A 48 -12.97 4.72 3.08
N HIS A 49 -11.95 3.96 3.45
CA HIS A 49 -12.12 2.80 4.31
C HIS A 49 -11.82 3.10 5.78
N ARG A 50 -11.48 4.36 6.09
CA ARG A 50 -11.17 4.78 7.45
C ARG A 50 -10.03 3.97 8.06
N ILE A 51 -8.99 3.82 7.28
CA ILE A 51 -7.82 3.04 7.66
C ILE A 51 -6.60 3.94 7.54
N PRO A 52 -5.66 3.87 8.49
CA PRO A 52 -4.44 4.66 8.37
C PRO A 52 -3.72 4.34 7.07
N VAL A 53 -3.13 5.36 6.45
CA VAL A 53 -2.52 5.18 5.14
C VAL A 53 -1.37 4.16 5.19
N PHE A 54 -0.64 4.10 6.29
CA PHE A 54 0.44 3.12 6.39
C PHE A 54 -0.09 1.70 6.42
N ALA A 55 -1.21 1.48 7.11
CA ALA A 55 -1.83 0.16 7.13
C ALA A 55 -2.34 -0.22 5.76
N MET A 56 -2.94 0.73 5.05
CA MET A 56 -3.43 0.48 3.70
C MET A 56 -2.27 0.18 2.76
N ALA A 57 -1.18 0.93 2.88
CA ALA A 57 0.01 0.69 2.06
C ALA A 57 0.58 -0.70 2.33
N TRP A 58 0.69 -1.06 3.61
CA TRP A 58 1.17 -2.39 3.97
C TRP A 58 0.29 -3.47 3.36
N ALA A 59 -1.02 -3.28 3.44
CA ALA A 59 -1.96 -4.26 2.91
C ALA A 59 -1.82 -4.42 1.39
N LEU A 60 -1.61 -3.30 0.70
CA LEU A 60 -1.42 -3.36 -0.75
C LEU A 60 -0.14 -4.09 -1.11
N VAL A 61 0.94 -3.80 -0.39
CA VAL A 61 2.20 -4.50 -0.62
C VAL A 61 2.04 -6.00 -0.39
N HIS A 62 1.34 -6.34 0.68
CA HIS A 62 1.12 -7.74 1.01
C HIS A 62 0.27 -8.43 -0.05
N LEU A 63 -0.77 -7.75 -0.52
CA LEU A 63 -1.64 -8.28 -1.56
C LEU A 63 -0.84 -8.51 -2.84
N ALA A 64 0.02 -7.57 -3.20
CA ALA A 64 0.84 -7.71 -4.39
C ALA A 64 1.84 -8.85 -4.27
N GLY A 65 2.32 -9.09 -3.06
CA GLY A 65 3.34 -10.10 -2.83
C GLY A 65 2.82 -11.52 -2.93
N ASN A 66 1.79 -11.84 -2.19
CA ASN A 66 1.29 -13.21 -2.20
C ASN A 66 -0.24 -13.32 -2.13
N GLY A 67 -0.91 -12.24 -1.81
CA GLY A 67 -2.36 -12.23 -1.81
C GLY A 67 -3.04 -12.96 -0.67
N GLU A 68 -2.29 -13.49 0.26
CA GLU A 68 -2.88 -14.20 1.38
C GLU A 68 -3.15 -13.26 2.54
N MET A 69 -4.27 -13.51 3.21
CA MET A 69 -4.58 -12.73 4.40
C MET A 69 -3.76 -13.24 5.57
N THR A 70 -3.25 -12.32 6.35
CA THR A 70 -2.54 -12.67 7.56
C THR A 70 -3.35 -12.21 8.77
N SER A 71 -2.86 -12.48 9.95
CA SER A 71 -3.60 -12.12 11.15
C SER A 71 -3.52 -10.63 11.48
N GLY A 72 -2.59 -9.88 10.89
CA GLY A 72 -2.46 -8.46 11.17
C GLY A 72 -3.21 -7.60 10.18
N PHE A 73 -3.77 -6.50 10.65
CA PHE A 73 -4.41 -5.52 9.77
C PHE A 73 -5.48 -6.13 8.87
N LEU A 74 -6.33 -6.97 9.44
CA LEU A 74 -7.35 -7.61 8.63
C LEU A 74 -8.27 -6.62 7.92
N ASP A 75 -8.63 -5.55 8.60
CA ASP A 75 -9.48 -4.54 7.97
C ASP A 75 -8.79 -3.91 6.77
N ALA A 76 -7.51 -3.63 6.91
CA ALA A 76 -6.76 -3.04 5.81
C ALA A 76 -6.61 -4.02 4.65
N GLN A 77 -6.39 -5.28 4.96
CA GLN A 77 -6.27 -6.29 3.90
C GLN A 77 -7.57 -6.43 3.13
N SER A 78 -8.69 -6.44 3.86
CA SER A 78 -9.99 -6.51 3.22
C SER A 78 -10.23 -5.30 2.33
N ALA A 79 -9.90 -4.11 2.84
CA ALA A 79 -10.06 -2.88 2.08
C ALA A 79 -9.20 -2.89 0.82
N ALA A 80 -7.96 -3.35 0.94
CA ALA A 80 -7.06 -3.40 -0.20
C ALA A 80 -7.59 -4.34 -1.27
N ARG A 81 -8.17 -5.46 -0.87
CA ARG A 81 -8.76 -6.37 -1.84
C ARG A 81 -9.94 -5.74 -2.56
N ASP A 82 -10.76 -4.99 -1.81
CA ASP A 82 -11.87 -4.29 -2.43
C ASP A 82 -11.41 -3.27 -3.45
N GLU A 83 -10.36 -2.53 -3.10
CA GLU A 83 -9.89 -1.46 -3.97
C GLU A 83 -9.10 -1.99 -5.16
N TRP A 84 -8.25 -2.97 -4.94
CA TRP A 84 -7.28 -3.34 -5.96
C TRP A 84 -7.22 -4.83 -6.30
N GLY A 85 -8.02 -5.64 -5.64
CA GLY A 85 -7.94 -7.09 -5.83
C GLY A 85 -8.08 -7.51 -7.28
N GLN A 86 -9.00 -6.88 -7.99
CA GLN A 86 -9.24 -7.23 -9.39
C GLN A 86 -8.06 -6.93 -10.29
N LEU A 87 -7.28 -5.92 -9.94
CA LEU A 87 -6.12 -5.57 -10.75
C LEU A 87 -5.11 -6.70 -10.76
N PHE A 88 -4.93 -7.35 -9.61
CA PHE A 88 -3.99 -8.45 -9.51
C PHE A 88 -4.55 -9.71 -10.18
N ALA A 89 -5.83 -9.94 -10.03
CA ALA A 89 -6.46 -11.08 -10.67
C ALA A 89 -6.37 -10.97 -12.19
N GLY A 90 -6.61 -9.77 -12.71
CA GLY A 90 -6.49 -9.55 -14.14
C GLY A 90 -5.08 -9.74 -14.63
N SER A 91 -4.11 -9.23 -13.85
CA SER A 91 -2.71 -9.39 -14.22
C SER A 91 -2.31 -10.85 -14.25
N ALA A 92 -2.76 -11.61 -13.27
CA ALA A 92 -2.42 -13.02 -13.21
C ALA A 92 -2.94 -13.76 -14.43
N VAL A 93 -4.14 -13.42 -14.85
CA VAL A 93 -4.72 -14.07 -16.02
C VAL A 93 -3.95 -13.73 -17.27
N VAL A 94 -3.58 -12.48 -17.40
CA VAL A 94 -2.90 -12.03 -18.60
C VAL A 94 -1.55 -12.66 -18.76
N THR A 95 -0.85 -12.85 -17.68
CA THR A 95 0.50 -13.37 -17.78
C THR A 95 0.57 -14.82 -18.15
N CYS A 96 -0.49 -15.50 -18.05
CA CYS A 96 -0.51 -16.89 -18.50
C CYS A 96 -0.64 -17.00 -20.00
#